data_86b26ecbe95dec17c622dcf6113fc016
#
_entry.id   86b26ecbe95dec17c622dcf6113fc016
#
_cell.length_a   1.000
_cell.length_b   1.000
_cell.length_c   1.000
_cell.angle_alpha   90.00
_cell.angle_beta   90.00
_cell.angle_gamma   90.00
#
_symmetry.space_group_name_H-M   'P 1'
#
loop_
_entity.id
_entity.type
_entity.pdbx_description
1 polymer ?
#
loop_
_entity_poly.entity_id
_entity_poly.type
_entity_poly.pdbx_seq_one_letter_code
_entity_poly.pdbx_strand_id
1 'polypeptide(L)'
;MVNKEEMLQDMDDISSDEMIVRKKRVPEKKTGVTAAFVLRTAADALAALRAKRPLVHCLTGHVAANFSANALLALGGSSAMVEDMSEVTPFVKLADSLLVNTGTVTKAQTEVMRAAVSHANLNGKPWVLDPVAVGVLPLRTFIAKELMRRFPSMIRGNASEILFLSGNEEFVCRGAESTASSDETLVQATRLAAVTRAAVLVTGATDYVAGEGAPVVAISNGSPMMSRVAGIGSAQGAFGAAFLGTLGPKARWEATLATALVTAIAGEMAAAKASAPGSYQIAFLDALAAIKPEDIVKRGRVKLIEQAS
;
A
#
# COMPACT_ATOMS: atom_id res chain seq x y z
N MET A 1 -28.68 1.71 -18.11
CA MET A 1 -28.66 2.17 -16.71
C MET A 1 -28.79 0.91 -15.86
N VAL A 2 -27.73 0.48 -15.22
CA VAL A 2 -27.81 -0.65 -14.26
C VAL A 2 -28.44 -0.09 -13.00
N ASN A 3 -29.50 -0.73 -12.53
CA ASN A 3 -30.31 -0.27 -11.41
C ASN A 3 -29.46 -0.32 -10.12
N LYS A 4 -29.50 0.74 -9.34
CA LYS A 4 -28.79 0.87 -8.06
C LYS A 4 -29.20 -0.24 -7.06
N GLU A 5 -30.41 -0.76 -7.21
CA GLU A 5 -30.96 -1.84 -6.39
C GLU A 5 -30.39 -3.21 -6.76
N GLU A 6 -30.11 -3.49 -8.04
CA GLU A 6 -29.42 -4.73 -8.46
C GLU A 6 -27.96 -4.77 -7.98
N MET A 7 -27.27 -3.62 -7.96
CA MET A 7 -25.93 -3.54 -7.40
C MET A 7 -25.88 -3.72 -5.87
N LEU A 8 -26.96 -3.41 -5.17
CA LEU A 8 -27.06 -3.56 -3.71
C LEU A 8 -27.49 -4.98 -3.32
N GLN A 9 -28.30 -5.65 -4.14
CA GLN A 9 -28.79 -7.00 -3.89
C GLN A 9 -27.69 -8.06 -4.01
N ASP A 10 -26.73 -7.88 -4.92
CA ASP A 10 -25.51 -8.73 -5.00
C ASP A 10 -24.55 -8.55 -3.78
N MET A 11 -24.80 -7.55 -2.94
CA MET A 11 -23.98 -7.29 -1.75
C MET A 11 -24.43 -8.06 -0.50
N ASP A 12 -25.67 -8.51 -0.44
CA ASP A 12 -26.27 -9.15 0.75
C ASP A 12 -26.10 -10.68 0.78
N ASP A 13 -25.73 -11.32 -0.33
CA ASP A 13 -25.62 -12.78 -0.45
C ASP A 13 -24.27 -13.38 -0.03
N ILE A 14 -23.30 -12.57 0.42
CA ILE A 14 -22.07 -13.10 1.03
C ILE A 14 -22.26 -13.04 2.55
N SER A 15 -22.74 -14.14 3.13
CA SER A 15 -23.00 -14.25 4.56
C SER A 15 -21.77 -13.90 5.39
N SER A 16 -22.00 -13.18 6.48
CA SER A 16 -21.03 -12.86 7.52
C SER A 16 -20.35 -14.12 8.13
N ASP A 17 -20.89 -15.29 7.88
CA ASP A 17 -20.42 -16.56 8.42
C ASP A 17 -19.19 -17.14 7.70
N GLU A 18 -18.96 -16.83 6.44
CA GLU A 18 -17.73 -17.26 5.74
C GLU A 18 -16.46 -16.52 6.20
N MET A 19 -16.60 -15.37 6.83
CA MET A 19 -15.50 -14.63 7.46
C MET A 19 -15.09 -15.20 8.83
N ILE A 20 -15.93 -16.04 9.45
CA ILE A 20 -15.77 -16.48 10.86
C ILE A 20 -15.08 -17.85 10.98
N VAL A 21 -15.01 -18.67 9.94
CA VAL A 21 -14.57 -20.08 10.02
C VAL A 21 -13.09 -20.28 9.64
N ARG A 22 -12.18 -19.46 10.12
CA ARG A 22 -10.78 -19.90 10.28
C ARG A 22 -10.35 -19.72 11.73
N LYS A 23 -10.43 -20.84 12.49
CA LYS A 23 -10.01 -20.96 13.89
C LYS A 23 -8.73 -20.18 14.17
N LYS A 24 -8.81 -19.33 15.19
CA LYS A 24 -7.78 -18.58 15.88
C LYS A 24 -6.45 -19.34 15.95
N ARG A 25 -5.51 -19.06 15.02
CA ARG A 25 -4.11 -19.16 15.33
C ARG A 25 -3.77 -17.85 16.00
N VAL A 26 -3.48 -17.85 17.30
CA VAL A 26 -2.93 -16.66 17.98
C VAL A 26 -1.57 -16.40 17.32
N PRO A 27 -1.38 -15.25 16.67
CA PRO A 27 -0.09 -14.97 16.04
C PRO A 27 0.97 -14.85 17.14
N GLU A 28 2.14 -15.46 16.92
CA GLU A 28 3.30 -15.25 17.80
C GLU A 28 3.62 -13.75 17.80
N LYS A 29 3.55 -13.13 19.00
CA LYS A 29 3.97 -11.72 19.15
C LYS A 29 5.45 -11.61 18.79
N LYS A 30 5.80 -10.72 17.86
CA LYS A 30 7.18 -10.34 17.56
C LYS A 30 7.77 -9.66 18.82
N THR A 31 8.50 -10.38 19.61
CA THR A 31 9.20 -9.88 20.81
C THR A 31 10.59 -9.34 20.42
N GLY A 32 11.10 -8.36 21.15
CA GLY A 32 12.44 -7.81 20.94
C GLY A 32 12.58 -6.81 19.77
N VAL A 33 11.45 -6.34 19.19
CA VAL A 33 11.48 -5.29 18.17
C VAL A 33 11.88 -3.95 18.82
N THR A 34 12.90 -3.30 18.24
CA THR A 34 13.38 -1.98 18.65
C THR A 34 13.37 -1.01 17.47
N ALA A 35 13.46 0.29 17.72
CA ALA A 35 13.61 1.29 16.65
C ALA A 35 14.82 0.98 15.74
N ALA A 36 15.95 0.58 16.32
CA ALA A 36 17.12 0.19 15.55
C ALA A 36 16.87 -1.04 14.66
N PHE A 37 16.12 -2.03 15.16
CA PHE A 37 15.70 -3.19 14.36
C PHE A 37 14.86 -2.76 13.18
N VAL A 38 13.85 -1.90 13.37
CA VAL A 38 12.96 -1.39 12.31
C VAL A 38 13.77 -0.69 11.22
N LEU A 39 14.67 0.22 11.60
CA LEU A 39 15.49 0.96 10.65
C LEU A 39 16.44 0.05 9.86
N ARG A 40 17.06 -0.91 10.51
CA ARG A 40 17.93 -1.89 9.86
C ARG A 40 17.16 -2.78 8.89
N THR A 41 15.99 -3.27 9.29
CA THR A 41 15.08 -4.07 8.43
C THR A 41 14.74 -3.33 7.15
N ALA A 42 14.39 -2.05 7.23
CA ALA A 42 14.09 -1.25 6.05
C ALA A 42 15.33 -0.97 5.18
N ALA A 43 16.50 -0.77 5.79
CA ALA A 43 17.77 -0.60 5.10
C ALA A 43 18.17 -1.86 4.31
N ASP A 44 18.08 -3.02 4.95
CA ASP A 44 18.37 -4.32 4.33
C ASP A 44 17.38 -4.63 3.20
N ALA A 45 16.11 -4.27 3.38
CA ALA A 45 15.08 -4.41 2.35
C ALA A 45 15.40 -3.57 1.10
N LEU A 46 15.87 -2.33 1.25
CA LEU A 46 16.29 -1.48 0.11
C LEU A 46 17.47 -2.10 -0.63
N ALA A 47 18.49 -2.60 0.09
CA ALA A 47 19.63 -3.29 -0.51
C ALA A 47 19.18 -4.53 -1.30
N ALA A 48 18.29 -5.35 -0.71
CA ALA A 48 17.76 -6.55 -1.34
C ALA A 48 16.93 -6.21 -2.60
N LEU A 49 16.09 -5.15 -2.57
CA LEU A 49 15.31 -4.70 -3.72
C LEU A 49 16.22 -4.35 -4.90
N ARG A 50 17.28 -3.58 -4.66
CA ARG A 50 18.22 -3.18 -5.71
C ARG A 50 19.02 -4.34 -6.26
N ALA A 51 19.34 -5.33 -5.43
CA ALA A 51 20.01 -6.56 -5.88
C ALA A 51 19.07 -7.43 -6.73
N LYS A 52 17.80 -7.57 -6.31
CA LYS A 52 16.82 -8.41 -6.99
C LYS A 52 16.23 -7.78 -8.24
N ARG A 53 16.00 -6.45 -8.23
CA ARG A 53 15.34 -5.69 -9.31
C ARG A 53 13.95 -6.25 -9.66
N PRO A 54 13.00 -6.29 -8.70
CA PRO A 54 11.73 -6.99 -8.88
C PRO A 54 10.89 -6.38 -10.00
N LEU A 55 10.16 -7.23 -10.73
CA LEU A 55 9.16 -6.84 -11.71
C LEU A 55 7.80 -6.74 -11.04
N VAL A 56 7.19 -5.56 -11.07
CA VAL A 56 5.87 -5.29 -10.52
C VAL A 56 4.84 -5.17 -11.63
N HIS A 57 3.77 -5.96 -11.56
CA HIS A 57 2.58 -5.73 -12.36
C HIS A 57 1.76 -4.63 -11.72
N CYS A 58 1.56 -3.50 -12.40
CA CYS A 58 0.86 -2.35 -11.88
C CYS A 58 -0.48 -2.16 -12.59
N LEU A 59 -1.58 -2.46 -11.91
CA LEU A 59 -2.92 -2.01 -12.26
C LEU A 59 -3.19 -0.72 -11.49
N THR A 60 -3.01 0.43 -12.13
CA THR A 60 -3.04 1.75 -11.47
C THR A 60 -3.75 2.80 -12.34
N GLY A 61 -4.17 3.89 -11.71
CA GLY A 61 -4.84 4.99 -12.42
C GLY A 61 -3.95 5.68 -13.44
N HIS A 62 -4.54 6.08 -14.57
CA HIS A 62 -3.83 6.74 -15.68
C HIS A 62 -3.06 8.00 -15.27
N VAL A 63 -3.58 8.73 -14.28
CA VAL A 63 -2.91 9.95 -13.75
C VAL A 63 -1.56 9.63 -13.11
N ALA A 64 -1.43 8.45 -12.51
CA ALA A 64 -0.25 8.07 -11.73
C ALA A 64 0.67 7.09 -12.46
N ALA A 65 0.22 6.45 -13.55
CA ALA A 65 0.91 5.33 -14.19
C ALA A 65 2.35 5.69 -14.61
N ASN A 66 2.52 6.78 -15.36
CA ASN A 66 3.85 7.22 -15.81
C ASN A 66 4.78 7.56 -14.65
N PHE A 67 4.27 8.32 -13.65
CA PHE A 67 5.07 8.69 -12.49
C PHE A 67 5.47 7.46 -11.67
N SER A 68 4.54 6.53 -11.43
CA SER A 68 4.81 5.28 -10.71
C SER A 68 5.86 4.42 -11.40
N ALA A 69 5.83 4.35 -12.74
CA ALA A 69 6.83 3.62 -13.51
C ALA A 69 8.22 4.24 -13.34
N ASN A 70 8.35 5.55 -13.53
CA ASN A 70 9.63 6.25 -13.38
C ASN A 70 10.16 6.18 -11.95
N ALA A 71 9.28 6.34 -10.95
CA ALA A 71 9.66 6.26 -9.55
C ALA A 71 10.14 4.85 -9.16
N LEU A 72 9.49 3.80 -9.69
CA LEU A 72 9.91 2.43 -9.43
C LEU A 72 11.25 2.10 -10.10
N LEU A 73 11.47 2.58 -11.33
CA LEU A 73 12.77 2.47 -12.01
C LEU A 73 13.88 3.20 -11.23
N ALA A 74 13.61 4.43 -10.75
CA ALA A 74 14.54 5.19 -9.94
C ALA A 74 14.90 4.47 -8.63
N LEU A 75 13.93 3.80 -8.00
CA LEU A 75 14.16 3.02 -6.79
C LEU A 75 15.03 1.77 -7.04
N GLY A 76 14.99 1.22 -8.25
CA GLY A 76 15.75 0.01 -8.66
C GLY A 76 14.89 -1.19 -8.98
N GLY A 77 13.56 -1.04 -9.10
CA GLY A 77 12.63 -2.07 -9.59
C GLY A 77 12.28 -1.88 -11.06
N SER A 78 11.37 -2.70 -11.55
CA SER A 78 10.75 -2.58 -12.87
C SER A 78 9.23 -2.69 -12.76
N SER A 79 8.51 -2.03 -13.66
CA SER A 79 7.04 -2.10 -13.70
C SER A 79 6.52 -2.34 -15.11
N ALA A 80 5.36 -2.98 -15.20
CA ALA A 80 4.57 -3.04 -16.41
C ALA A 80 3.09 -2.83 -16.08
N MET A 81 2.43 -2.02 -16.92
CA MET A 81 1.00 -1.72 -16.86
C MET A 81 0.30 -2.58 -17.90
N VAL A 82 0.00 -3.84 -17.54
CA VAL A 82 -0.67 -4.80 -18.42
C VAL A 82 -2.15 -4.85 -18.02
N GLU A 83 -3.02 -4.31 -18.84
CA GLU A 83 -4.44 -4.10 -18.53
C GLU A 83 -5.38 -4.88 -19.47
N ASP A 84 -4.86 -5.54 -20.51
CA ASP A 84 -5.69 -6.36 -21.39
C ASP A 84 -5.98 -7.72 -20.75
N MET A 85 -7.25 -8.14 -20.78
CA MET A 85 -7.70 -9.39 -20.15
C MET A 85 -6.98 -10.63 -20.70
N SER A 86 -6.58 -10.61 -21.97
CA SER A 86 -5.84 -11.72 -22.60
C SER A 86 -4.40 -11.83 -22.10
N GLU A 87 -3.81 -10.75 -21.62
CA GLU A 87 -2.41 -10.65 -21.19
C GLU A 87 -2.22 -10.69 -19.68
N VAL A 88 -3.23 -10.25 -18.91
CA VAL A 88 -3.16 -10.12 -17.44
C VAL A 88 -2.77 -11.43 -16.76
N THR A 89 -3.43 -12.53 -17.10
CA THR A 89 -3.20 -13.83 -16.48
C THR A 89 -1.79 -14.37 -16.70
N PRO A 90 -1.26 -14.44 -17.94
CA PRO A 90 0.11 -14.86 -18.15
C PRO A 90 1.12 -13.89 -17.52
N PHE A 91 0.83 -12.58 -17.50
CA PHE A 91 1.76 -11.59 -16.97
C PHE A 91 1.89 -11.66 -15.44
N VAL A 92 0.80 -11.89 -14.71
CA VAL A 92 0.84 -12.07 -13.23
C VAL A 92 1.80 -13.21 -12.84
N LYS A 93 1.90 -14.27 -13.65
CA LYS A 93 2.82 -15.39 -13.37
C LYS A 93 4.29 -14.97 -13.51
N LEU A 94 4.59 -14.08 -14.45
CA LEU A 94 5.95 -13.56 -14.71
C LEU A 94 6.37 -12.53 -13.66
N ALA A 95 5.45 -11.68 -13.20
CA ALA A 95 5.73 -10.64 -12.22
C ALA A 95 6.10 -11.23 -10.85
N ASP A 96 6.91 -10.51 -10.08
CA ASP A 96 7.24 -10.84 -8.69
C ASP A 96 6.10 -10.50 -7.73
N SER A 97 5.32 -9.48 -8.07
CA SER A 97 4.20 -8.97 -7.27
C SER A 97 3.21 -8.16 -8.10
N LEU A 98 2.06 -7.83 -7.50
CA LEU A 98 0.99 -7.06 -8.14
C LEU A 98 0.62 -5.85 -7.29
N LEU A 99 0.45 -4.69 -7.93
CA LEU A 99 -0.25 -3.52 -7.38
C LEU A 99 -1.65 -3.43 -7.97
N VAL A 100 -2.66 -3.28 -7.12
CA VAL A 100 -4.03 -2.90 -7.50
C VAL A 100 -4.37 -1.58 -6.84
N ASN A 101 -4.42 -0.51 -7.64
CA ASN A 101 -4.78 0.83 -7.24
C ASN A 101 -6.08 1.23 -7.94
N THR A 102 -7.09 1.62 -7.17
CA THR A 102 -8.43 1.91 -7.66
C THR A 102 -8.60 3.33 -8.23
N GLY A 103 -7.52 4.10 -8.36
CA GLY A 103 -7.54 5.42 -8.97
C GLY A 103 -7.95 5.33 -10.46
N THR A 104 -8.89 6.16 -10.88
CA THR A 104 -9.45 6.21 -12.26
C THR A 104 -10.01 4.88 -12.80
N VAL A 105 -10.40 3.94 -11.93
CA VAL A 105 -10.91 2.62 -12.33
C VAL A 105 -12.20 2.72 -13.17
N THR A 106 -12.28 1.91 -14.21
CA THR A 106 -13.47 1.69 -15.04
C THR A 106 -14.10 0.33 -14.74
N LYS A 107 -15.35 0.09 -15.20
CA LYS A 107 -15.98 -1.23 -15.07
C LYS A 107 -15.14 -2.34 -15.72
N ALA A 108 -14.60 -2.12 -16.91
CA ALA A 108 -13.74 -3.09 -17.59
C ALA A 108 -12.49 -3.41 -16.75
N GLN A 109 -11.85 -2.40 -16.18
CA GLN A 109 -10.68 -2.60 -15.32
C GLN A 109 -11.01 -3.37 -14.03
N THR A 110 -12.26 -3.32 -13.51
CA THR A 110 -12.61 -4.14 -12.34
C THR A 110 -12.53 -5.63 -12.63
N GLU A 111 -12.90 -6.08 -13.83
CA GLU A 111 -12.77 -7.48 -14.23
C GLU A 111 -11.29 -7.89 -14.36
N VAL A 112 -10.48 -7.01 -14.93
CA VAL A 112 -9.02 -7.21 -15.01
C VAL A 112 -8.41 -7.35 -13.62
N MET A 113 -8.80 -6.47 -12.67
CA MET A 113 -8.33 -6.52 -11.28
C MET A 113 -8.73 -7.82 -10.59
N ARG A 114 -9.97 -8.30 -10.78
CA ARG A 114 -10.43 -9.59 -10.25
C ARG A 114 -9.61 -10.76 -10.78
N ALA A 115 -9.39 -10.79 -12.09
CA ALA A 115 -8.59 -11.83 -12.74
C ALA A 115 -7.14 -11.81 -12.22
N ALA A 116 -6.51 -10.63 -12.18
CA ALA A 116 -5.15 -10.46 -11.70
C ALA A 116 -4.99 -10.93 -10.25
N VAL A 117 -5.87 -10.50 -9.34
CA VAL A 117 -5.84 -10.89 -7.92
C VAL A 117 -6.07 -12.40 -7.75
N SER A 118 -7.04 -12.97 -8.47
CA SER A 118 -7.28 -14.42 -8.42
C SER A 118 -6.04 -15.20 -8.83
N HIS A 119 -5.37 -14.80 -9.92
CA HIS A 119 -4.16 -15.47 -10.39
C HIS A 119 -2.94 -15.18 -9.52
N ALA A 120 -2.83 -13.98 -8.92
CA ALA A 120 -1.81 -13.70 -7.92
C ALA A 120 -1.92 -14.64 -6.72
N ASN A 121 -3.12 -14.80 -6.18
CA ASN A 121 -3.37 -15.71 -5.06
C ASN A 121 -3.09 -17.17 -5.41
N LEU A 122 -3.54 -17.64 -6.58
CA LEU A 122 -3.29 -19.01 -7.07
C LEU A 122 -1.80 -19.32 -7.24
N ASN A 123 -0.99 -18.31 -7.61
CA ASN A 123 0.44 -18.47 -7.83
C ASN A 123 1.30 -18.04 -6.63
N GLY A 124 0.67 -17.74 -5.48
CA GLY A 124 1.38 -17.29 -4.27
C GLY A 124 2.11 -15.95 -4.42
N LYS A 125 1.72 -15.14 -5.40
CA LYS A 125 2.30 -13.82 -5.63
C LYS A 125 1.73 -12.82 -4.63
N PRO A 126 2.57 -12.06 -3.90
CA PRO A 126 2.08 -11.02 -3.01
C PRO A 126 1.50 -9.85 -3.82
N TRP A 127 0.50 -9.19 -3.23
CA TRP A 127 -0.10 -8.03 -3.88
C TRP A 127 -0.53 -6.95 -2.88
N VAL A 128 -0.59 -5.72 -3.38
CA VAL A 128 -0.96 -4.51 -2.65
C VAL A 128 -2.32 -4.03 -3.11
N LEU A 129 -3.18 -3.69 -2.15
CA LEU A 129 -4.41 -2.93 -2.36
C LEU A 129 -4.17 -1.46 -1.98
N ASP A 130 -4.35 -0.56 -2.95
CA ASP A 130 -4.36 0.90 -2.77
C ASP A 130 -5.75 1.43 -3.13
N PRO A 131 -6.67 1.55 -2.14
CA PRO A 131 -8.11 1.77 -2.35
C PRO A 131 -8.44 3.25 -2.51
N VAL A 132 -7.83 3.91 -3.49
CA VAL A 132 -7.95 5.35 -3.73
C VAL A 132 -9.41 5.79 -3.79
N ALA A 133 -9.79 6.76 -2.95
CA ALA A 133 -11.13 7.36 -2.85
C ALA A 133 -12.24 6.34 -2.54
N VAL A 134 -11.93 5.27 -1.81
CA VAL A 134 -12.94 4.40 -1.21
C VAL A 134 -13.82 5.22 -0.25
N GLY A 135 -15.11 4.89 -0.20
CA GLY A 135 -16.10 5.64 0.58
C GLY A 135 -16.73 6.82 -0.17
N VAL A 136 -16.06 7.38 -1.17
CA VAL A 136 -16.53 8.56 -1.94
C VAL A 136 -17.21 8.15 -3.24
N LEU A 137 -16.59 7.24 -3.98
CA LEU A 137 -17.03 6.85 -5.32
C LEU A 137 -17.53 5.41 -5.31
N PRO A 138 -18.79 5.16 -5.73
CA PRO A 138 -19.43 3.84 -5.60
C PRO A 138 -18.64 2.69 -6.22
N LEU A 139 -18.16 2.87 -7.47
CA LEU A 139 -17.42 1.81 -8.17
C LEU A 139 -16.09 1.47 -7.46
N ARG A 140 -15.36 2.50 -7.00
CA ARG A 140 -14.11 2.31 -6.26
C ARG A 140 -14.36 1.65 -4.91
N THR A 141 -15.42 2.06 -4.23
CA THR A 141 -15.84 1.49 -2.94
C THR A 141 -16.19 0.03 -3.10
N PHE A 142 -17.00 -0.31 -4.10
CA PHE A 142 -17.40 -1.68 -4.37
C PHE A 142 -16.20 -2.59 -4.62
N ILE A 143 -15.35 -2.23 -5.59
CA ILE A 143 -14.20 -3.08 -5.95
C ILE A 143 -13.16 -3.16 -4.83
N ALA A 144 -12.90 -2.07 -4.09
CA ALA A 144 -11.97 -2.09 -2.97
C ALA A 144 -12.44 -3.02 -1.84
N LYS A 145 -13.73 -2.95 -1.45
CA LYS A 145 -14.32 -3.86 -0.45
C LYS A 145 -14.27 -5.31 -0.90
N GLU A 146 -14.57 -5.59 -2.17
CA GLU A 146 -14.49 -6.94 -2.74
C GLU A 146 -13.06 -7.48 -2.69
N LEU A 147 -12.09 -6.71 -3.19
CA LEU A 147 -10.70 -7.14 -3.26
C LEU A 147 -10.04 -7.25 -1.88
N MET A 148 -10.42 -6.40 -0.92
CA MET A 148 -9.94 -6.51 0.45
C MET A 148 -10.20 -7.90 1.06
N ARG A 149 -11.35 -8.52 0.74
CA ARG A 149 -11.72 -9.88 1.19
C ARG A 149 -10.88 -10.99 0.53
N ARG A 150 -10.09 -10.67 -0.50
CA ARG A 150 -9.21 -11.61 -1.22
C ARG A 150 -7.79 -11.65 -0.68
N PHE A 151 -7.59 -11.21 0.57
CA PHE A 151 -6.35 -11.31 1.33
C PHE A 151 -5.14 -10.63 0.67
N PRO A 152 -5.16 -9.29 0.48
CA PRO A 152 -3.98 -8.55 0.08
C PRO A 152 -2.81 -8.80 1.06
N SER A 153 -1.59 -8.70 0.58
CA SER A 153 -0.41 -8.77 1.43
C SER A 153 -0.17 -7.44 2.16
N MET A 154 -0.57 -6.34 1.52
CA MET A 154 -0.50 -4.98 2.06
C MET A 154 -1.74 -4.20 1.65
N ILE A 155 -2.26 -3.39 2.56
CA ILE A 155 -3.26 -2.35 2.29
C ILE A 155 -2.58 -1.01 2.59
N ARG A 156 -2.57 -0.11 1.61
CA ARG A 156 -2.02 1.24 1.77
C ARG A 156 -3.12 2.25 1.52
N GLY A 157 -3.37 3.15 2.46
CA GLY A 157 -4.36 4.21 2.29
C GLY A 157 -4.10 5.39 3.23
N ASN A 158 -4.77 6.51 2.98
CA ASN A 158 -4.82 7.59 3.95
C ASN A 158 -5.76 7.24 5.11
N ALA A 159 -5.80 8.10 6.15
CA ALA A 159 -6.59 7.85 7.35
C ALA A 159 -8.07 7.58 7.03
N SER A 160 -8.71 8.40 6.20
CA SER A 160 -10.12 8.24 5.87
C SER A 160 -10.41 6.95 5.08
N GLU A 161 -9.52 6.56 4.17
CA GLU A 161 -9.63 5.32 3.39
C GLU A 161 -9.55 4.08 4.29
N ILE A 162 -8.61 4.08 5.24
CA ILE A 162 -8.44 2.98 6.20
C ILE A 162 -9.61 2.92 7.18
N LEU A 163 -10.08 4.05 7.71
CA LEU A 163 -11.26 4.11 8.57
C LEU A 163 -12.50 3.54 7.87
N PHE A 164 -12.73 3.95 6.63
CA PHE A 164 -13.86 3.45 5.84
C PHE A 164 -13.78 1.93 5.62
N LEU A 165 -12.61 1.41 5.23
CA LEU A 165 -12.43 -0.04 5.02
C LEU A 165 -12.57 -0.85 6.31
N SER A 166 -12.31 -0.25 7.46
CA SER A 166 -12.47 -0.92 8.78
C SER A 166 -13.91 -0.96 9.27
N GLY A 167 -14.88 -0.42 8.51
CA GLY A 167 -16.30 -0.40 8.83
C GLY A 167 -16.81 0.89 9.46
N ASN A 168 -15.98 1.93 9.56
CA ASN A 168 -16.40 3.26 10.03
C ASN A 168 -16.87 4.12 8.82
N GLU A 169 -18.08 3.85 8.34
CA GLU A 169 -18.61 4.47 7.11
C GLU A 169 -18.98 5.97 7.26
N GLU A 170 -18.92 6.52 8.47
CA GLU A 170 -19.16 7.95 8.73
C GLU A 170 -18.01 8.86 8.23
N PHE A 171 -16.82 8.30 8.05
CA PHE A 171 -15.66 9.05 7.55
C PHE A 171 -15.66 9.07 6.02
N VAL A 172 -16.28 10.10 5.45
CA VAL A 172 -16.29 10.31 4.00
C VAL A 172 -15.14 11.25 3.61
N CYS A 173 -14.24 10.75 2.75
CA CYS A 173 -13.18 11.58 2.18
C CYS A 173 -13.76 12.71 1.29
N ARG A 174 -13.09 13.87 1.26
CA ARG A 174 -13.26 14.85 0.19
C ARG A 174 -12.18 14.62 -0.87
N GLY A 175 -12.51 13.83 -1.91
CA GLY A 175 -11.55 13.49 -2.96
C GLY A 175 -10.48 12.49 -2.49
N ALA A 176 -9.22 12.72 -2.85
CA ALA A 176 -8.08 11.89 -2.44
C ALA A 176 -7.41 12.36 -1.14
N GLU A 177 -7.90 13.46 -0.53
CA GLU A 177 -7.36 14.02 0.71
C GLU A 177 -8.15 13.50 1.91
N SER A 178 -7.44 13.13 2.99
CA SER A 178 -8.04 12.67 4.23
C SER A 178 -8.59 13.84 5.05
N THR A 179 -9.79 13.65 5.63
CA THR A 179 -10.35 14.55 6.62
C THR A 179 -10.04 14.13 8.06
N ALA A 180 -9.55 12.92 8.27
CA ALA A 180 -9.15 12.37 9.56
C ALA A 180 -7.63 12.40 9.73
N SER A 181 -7.15 12.48 10.98
CA SER A 181 -5.72 12.32 11.27
C SER A 181 -5.32 10.84 11.25
N SER A 182 -4.06 10.56 10.93
CA SER A 182 -3.54 9.19 10.98
C SER A 182 -3.54 8.60 12.39
N ASP A 183 -3.45 9.43 13.43
CA ASP A 183 -3.45 9.02 14.84
C ASP A 183 -4.79 8.39 15.25
N GLU A 184 -5.90 8.87 14.69
CA GLU A 184 -7.25 8.37 14.97
C GLU A 184 -7.51 6.98 14.39
N THR A 185 -6.63 6.51 13.52
CA THR A 185 -6.81 5.24 12.77
C THR A 185 -6.11 4.04 13.39
N LEU A 186 -5.32 4.21 14.46
CA LEU A 186 -4.44 3.15 14.99
C LEU A 186 -5.17 1.85 15.33
N VAL A 187 -6.28 1.96 16.07
CA VAL A 187 -7.08 0.79 16.49
C VAL A 187 -7.68 0.10 15.26
N GLN A 188 -8.21 0.88 14.33
CA GLN A 188 -8.85 0.39 13.12
C GLN A 188 -7.83 -0.25 12.16
N ALA A 189 -6.66 0.36 11.99
CA ALA A 189 -5.58 -0.21 11.19
C ALA A 189 -5.10 -1.55 11.75
N THR A 190 -4.96 -1.65 13.07
CA THR A 190 -4.61 -2.92 13.74
C THR A 190 -5.70 -3.97 13.55
N ARG A 191 -6.97 -3.58 13.72
CA ARG A 191 -8.11 -4.50 13.49
C ARG A 191 -8.16 -4.96 12.04
N LEU A 192 -7.98 -4.04 11.08
CA LEU A 192 -7.94 -4.36 9.65
C LEU A 192 -6.81 -5.33 9.33
N ALA A 193 -5.60 -5.10 9.89
CA ALA A 193 -4.46 -6.00 9.73
C ALA A 193 -4.76 -7.41 10.28
N ALA A 194 -5.40 -7.51 11.44
CA ALA A 194 -5.76 -8.80 12.03
C ALA A 194 -6.80 -9.58 11.21
N VAL A 195 -7.84 -8.88 10.69
CA VAL A 195 -8.91 -9.50 9.91
C VAL A 195 -8.43 -9.92 8.52
N THR A 196 -7.69 -9.05 7.83
CA THR A 196 -7.22 -9.30 6.46
C THR A 196 -5.91 -10.06 6.41
N ARG A 197 -5.16 -10.13 7.52
CA ARG A 197 -3.77 -10.60 7.59
C ARG A 197 -2.80 -9.78 6.73
N ALA A 198 -3.23 -8.64 6.22
CA ALA A 198 -2.37 -7.71 5.51
C ALA A 198 -1.51 -6.92 6.50
N ALA A 199 -0.36 -6.43 6.06
CA ALA A 199 0.21 -5.27 6.71
C ALA A 199 -0.53 -4.01 6.20
N VAL A 200 -0.84 -3.09 7.12
CA VAL A 200 -1.59 -1.87 6.82
C VAL A 200 -0.68 -0.67 6.97
N LEU A 201 -0.57 0.12 5.90
CA LEU A 201 0.11 1.41 5.90
C LEU A 201 -0.94 2.53 5.88
N VAL A 202 -1.02 3.24 6.99
CA VAL A 202 -1.82 4.49 7.09
C VAL A 202 -0.90 5.65 6.78
N THR A 203 -1.20 6.41 5.74
CA THR A 203 -0.38 7.58 5.35
C THR A 203 -0.96 8.89 5.87
N GLY A 204 -0.07 9.78 6.31
CA GLY A 204 -0.45 11.09 6.84
C GLY A 204 0.74 11.97 7.20
N ALA A 205 0.55 12.92 8.12
CA ALA A 205 1.67 13.70 8.67
C ALA A 205 2.64 12.81 9.47
N THR A 206 2.11 11.77 10.10
CA THR A 206 2.83 10.61 10.63
C THR A 206 2.26 9.38 9.93
N ASP A 207 3.12 8.56 9.32
CA ASP A 207 2.70 7.29 8.76
C ASP A 207 2.68 6.21 9.85
N TYR A 208 1.70 5.30 9.79
CA TYR A 208 1.61 4.18 10.72
C TYR A 208 1.64 2.84 9.97
N VAL A 209 2.47 1.93 10.46
CA VAL A 209 2.55 0.55 9.95
C VAL A 209 2.03 -0.40 11.00
N ALA A 210 0.92 -1.07 10.71
CA ALA A 210 0.34 -2.13 11.52
C ALA A 210 0.50 -3.49 10.83
N GLY A 211 0.65 -4.56 11.60
CA GLY A 211 0.74 -5.93 11.09
C GLY A 211 0.22 -6.93 12.12
N GLU A 212 -0.25 -8.08 11.66
CA GLU A 212 -0.72 -9.15 12.53
C GLU A 212 0.41 -9.63 13.45
N GLY A 213 0.22 -9.53 14.78
CA GLY A 213 1.21 -9.93 15.78
C GLY A 213 2.49 -9.08 15.85
N ALA A 214 2.54 -7.95 15.13
CA ALA A 214 3.67 -7.02 15.12
C ALA A 214 3.30 -5.72 15.86
N PRO A 215 4.28 -5.01 16.46
CA PRO A 215 4.02 -3.71 17.04
C PRO A 215 3.64 -2.71 15.95
N VAL A 216 2.81 -1.73 16.30
CA VAL A 216 2.56 -0.58 15.42
C VAL A 216 3.79 0.33 15.45
N VAL A 217 4.21 0.76 14.27
CA VAL A 217 5.35 1.68 14.12
C VAL A 217 4.85 3.00 13.55
N ALA A 218 5.09 4.08 14.29
CA ALA A 218 4.90 5.45 13.82
C ALA A 218 6.19 5.94 13.13
N ILE A 219 6.05 6.57 11.97
CA ILE A 219 7.13 7.10 11.14
C ILE A 219 6.86 8.58 10.90
N SER A 220 7.71 9.46 11.43
CA SER A 220 7.54 10.92 11.38
C SER A 220 8.42 11.58 10.32
N ASN A 221 8.93 10.81 9.36
CA ASN A 221 9.62 11.32 8.19
C ASN A 221 8.62 11.77 7.13
N GLY A 222 9.09 12.57 6.18
CA GLY A 222 8.31 13.03 5.04
C GLY A 222 8.36 14.54 4.84
N SER A 223 7.65 15.01 3.83
CA SER A 223 7.54 16.42 3.51
C SER A 223 6.12 16.76 3.04
N PRO A 224 5.54 17.89 3.46
CA PRO A 224 4.25 18.36 2.93
C PRO A 224 4.23 18.55 1.42
N MET A 225 5.40 18.72 0.78
CA MET A 225 5.50 18.82 -0.67
C MET A 225 5.09 17.54 -1.40
N MET A 226 5.13 16.38 -0.73
CA MET A 226 4.72 15.11 -1.33
C MET A 226 3.24 15.12 -1.75
N SER A 227 2.37 15.77 -0.99
CA SER A 227 0.94 15.90 -1.34
C SER A 227 0.68 16.86 -2.50
N ARG A 228 1.64 17.71 -2.86
CA ARG A 228 1.53 18.67 -3.96
C ARG A 228 1.99 18.13 -5.33
N VAL A 229 2.42 16.87 -5.38
CA VAL A 229 2.83 16.17 -6.60
C VAL A 229 1.93 14.96 -6.81
N ALA A 230 1.13 15.00 -7.89
CA ALA A 230 0.24 13.89 -8.22
C ALA A 230 1.03 12.61 -8.51
N GLY A 231 0.55 11.49 -7.97
CA GLY A 231 1.11 10.17 -8.23
C GLY A 231 2.11 9.67 -7.17
N ILE A 232 2.65 10.49 -6.27
CA ILE A 232 3.57 10.01 -5.22
C ILE A 232 2.90 8.96 -4.34
N GLY A 233 1.63 9.16 -3.95
CA GLY A 233 0.88 8.17 -3.18
C GLY A 233 0.74 6.83 -3.91
N SER A 234 0.36 6.85 -5.19
CA SER A 234 0.24 5.63 -6.01
C SER A 234 1.59 4.97 -6.26
N ALA A 235 2.66 5.74 -6.44
CA ALA A 235 4.02 5.21 -6.53
C ALA A 235 4.44 4.50 -5.24
N GLN A 236 4.04 5.00 -4.07
CA GLN A 236 4.28 4.32 -2.80
C GLN A 236 3.62 2.94 -2.76
N GLY A 237 2.41 2.78 -3.33
CA GLY A 237 1.79 1.46 -3.52
C GLY A 237 2.64 0.53 -4.40
N ALA A 238 3.23 1.05 -5.48
CA ALA A 238 4.13 0.29 -6.35
C ALA A 238 5.44 -0.11 -5.62
N PHE A 239 5.99 0.77 -4.78
CA PHE A 239 7.14 0.43 -3.92
C PHE A 239 6.79 -0.69 -2.95
N GLY A 240 5.59 -0.65 -2.36
CA GLY A 240 5.09 -1.72 -1.49
C GLY A 240 5.05 -3.07 -2.21
N ALA A 241 4.55 -3.10 -3.43
CA ALA A 241 4.56 -4.29 -4.27
C ALA A 241 5.99 -4.75 -4.58
N ALA A 242 6.92 -3.84 -4.89
CA ALA A 242 8.32 -4.17 -5.15
C ALA A 242 9.01 -4.76 -3.91
N PHE A 243 8.82 -4.18 -2.73
CA PHE A 243 9.37 -4.74 -1.48
C PHE A 243 8.77 -6.11 -1.16
N LEU A 244 7.47 -6.30 -1.34
CA LEU A 244 6.81 -7.59 -1.18
C LEU A 244 7.33 -8.63 -2.18
N GLY A 245 7.47 -8.25 -3.45
CA GLY A 245 8.05 -9.09 -4.48
C GLY A 245 9.50 -9.47 -4.17
N THR A 246 10.23 -8.61 -3.47
CA THR A 246 11.62 -8.85 -3.05
C THR A 246 11.71 -9.79 -1.86
N LEU A 247 10.98 -9.49 -0.78
CA LEU A 247 11.08 -10.17 0.50
C LEU A 247 10.17 -11.40 0.61
N GLY A 248 9.20 -11.51 -0.27
CA GLY A 248 8.21 -12.59 -0.30
C GLY A 248 6.98 -12.35 0.57
N PRO A 249 5.93 -13.19 0.41
CA PRO A 249 4.60 -12.97 0.98
C PRO A 249 4.53 -13.09 2.50
N LYS A 250 5.56 -13.58 3.18
CA LYS A 250 5.60 -13.68 4.65
C LYS A 250 6.14 -12.42 5.31
N ALA A 251 6.94 -11.63 4.61
CA ALA A 251 7.58 -10.41 5.13
C ALA A 251 6.73 -9.15 4.89
N ARG A 252 5.41 -9.25 5.15
CA ARG A 252 4.43 -8.18 4.85
C ARG A 252 4.71 -6.92 5.64
N TRP A 253 4.96 -7.06 6.94
CA TRP A 253 5.22 -5.95 7.83
C TRP A 253 6.55 -5.28 7.53
N GLU A 254 7.61 -6.06 7.29
CA GLU A 254 8.94 -5.58 6.92
C GLU A 254 8.93 -4.82 5.58
N ALA A 255 8.23 -5.36 4.58
CA ALA A 255 8.02 -4.70 3.29
C ALA A 255 7.29 -3.37 3.44
N THR A 256 6.29 -3.32 4.33
CA THR A 256 5.51 -2.11 4.60
C THR A 256 6.35 -1.04 5.32
N LEU A 257 7.19 -1.45 6.29
CA LEU A 257 8.16 -0.55 6.93
C LEU A 257 9.12 0.08 5.93
N ALA A 258 9.70 -0.76 5.05
CA ALA A 258 10.61 -0.29 4.02
C ALA A 258 9.91 0.69 3.06
N THR A 259 8.66 0.38 2.67
CA THR A 259 7.85 1.24 1.81
C THR A 259 7.67 2.63 2.42
N ALA A 260 7.24 2.70 3.67
CA ALA A 260 6.99 3.97 4.35
C ALA A 260 8.28 4.77 4.54
N LEU A 261 9.33 4.15 5.11
CA LEU A 261 10.59 4.82 5.42
C LEU A 261 11.32 5.31 4.16
N VAL A 262 11.43 4.48 3.12
CA VAL A 262 12.10 4.86 1.88
C VAL A 262 11.38 6.01 1.19
N THR A 263 10.05 5.94 1.10
CA THR A 263 9.24 7.01 0.48
C THR A 263 9.39 8.32 1.25
N ALA A 264 9.24 8.28 2.57
CA ALA A 264 9.27 9.46 3.41
C ALA A 264 10.65 10.13 3.45
N ILE A 265 11.73 9.33 3.56
CA ILE A 265 13.12 9.85 3.57
C ILE A 265 13.50 10.41 2.19
N ALA A 266 13.12 9.75 1.08
CA ALA A 266 13.31 10.30 -0.26
C ALA A 266 12.56 11.64 -0.41
N GLY A 267 11.35 11.74 0.16
CA GLY A 267 10.58 12.99 0.22
C GLY A 267 11.31 14.12 0.94
N GLU A 268 11.97 13.85 2.07
CA GLU A 268 12.81 14.84 2.78
C GLU A 268 14.06 15.22 2.00
N MET A 269 14.71 14.24 1.37
CA MET A 269 15.89 14.49 0.54
C MET A 269 15.55 15.37 -0.66
N ALA A 270 14.38 15.18 -1.25
CA ALA A 270 13.87 16.03 -2.33
C ALA A 270 13.56 17.45 -1.84
N ALA A 271 12.88 17.59 -0.69
CA ALA A 271 12.55 18.89 -0.12
C ALA A 271 13.77 19.74 0.24
N ALA A 272 14.88 19.09 0.57
CA ALA A 272 16.16 19.78 0.79
C ALA A 272 16.76 20.39 -0.50
N LYS A 273 16.30 19.95 -1.68
CA LYS A 273 16.82 20.38 -2.99
C LYS A 273 15.84 21.23 -3.78
N ALA A 274 14.55 21.17 -3.48
CA ALA A 274 13.52 21.81 -4.28
C ALA A 274 12.35 22.32 -3.41
N SER A 275 11.90 23.55 -3.69
CA SER A 275 10.83 24.24 -2.95
C SER A 275 9.53 24.39 -3.74
N ALA A 276 9.52 24.04 -5.04
CA ALA A 276 8.34 24.14 -5.91
C ALA A 276 7.93 22.76 -6.44
N PRO A 277 6.63 22.49 -6.70
CA PRO A 277 6.15 21.16 -7.06
C PRO A 277 6.83 20.50 -8.26
N GLY A 278 7.09 21.27 -9.33
CA GLY A 278 7.74 20.75 -10.54
C GLY A 278 9.17 20.30 -10.28
N SER A 279 9.99 21.15 -9.66
CA SER A 279 11.37 20.80 -9.28
C SER A 279 11.40 19.72 -8.20
N TYR A 280 10.41 19.71 -7.29
CA TYR A 280 10.29 18.68 -6.28
C TYR A 280 10.02 17.30 -6.87
N GLN A 281 9.16 17.21 -7.90
CA GLN A 281 8.90 15.94 -8.60
C GLN A 281 10.19 15.35 -9.18
N ILE A 282 11.03 16.18 -9.82
CA ILE A 282 12.32 15.75 -10.35
C ILE A 282 13.25 15.34 -9.21
N ALA A 283 13.37 16.19 -8.19
CA ALA A 283 14.23 15.92 -7.04
C ALA A 283 13.81 14.66 -6.26
N PHE A 284 12.52 14.29 -6.27
CA PHE A 284 12.03 13.07 -5.64
C PHE A 284 12.49 11.82 -6.40
N LEU A 285 12.44 11.83 -7.74
CA LEU A 285 12.98 10.74 -8.55
C LEU A 285 14.50 10.59 -8.34
N ASP A 286 15.22 11.71 -8.33
CA ASP A 286 16.67 11.73 -8.04
C ASP A 286 16.97 11.19 -6.62
N ALA A 287 16.14 11.58 -5.65
CA ALA A 287 16.28 11.10 -4.28
C ALA A 287 16.04 9.59 -4.15
N LEU A 288 15.05 9.04 -4.87
CA LEU A 288 14.80 7.60 -4.93
C LEU A 288 16.00 6.83 -5.51
N ALA A 289 16.66 7.39 -6.53
CA ALA A 289 17.84 6.78 -7.10
C ALA A 289 19.07 6.89 -6.17
N ALA A 290 19.19 8.00 -5.45
CA ALA A 290 20.35 8.31 -4.62
C ALA A 290 20.31 7.77 -3.20
N ILE A 291 19.11 7.52 -2.62
CA ILE A 291 18.95 7.04 -1.24
C ILE A 291 19.71 5.74 -1.01
N LYS A 292 20.47 5.68 0.10
CA LYS A 292 21.26 4.51 0.48
C LYS A 292 20.68 3.85 1.73
N PRO A 293 20.98 2.56 1.98
CA PRO A 293 20.61 1.89 3.23
C PRO A 293 21.02 2.67 4.49
N GLU A 294 22.20 3.29 4.47
CA GLU A 294 22.73 4.10 5.57
C GLU A 294 21.88 5.36 5.83
N ASP A 295 21.27 5.94 4.79
CA ASP A 295 20.37 7.09 4.94
C ASP A 295 19.14 6.71 5.75
N ILE A 296 18.62 5.49 5.59
CA ILE A 296 17.46 4.99 6.35
C ILE A 296 17.81 4.92 7.83
N VAL A 297 18.95 4.32 8.16
CA VAL A 297 19.41 4.19 9.55
C VAL A 297 19.68 5.56 10.17
N LYS A 298 20.28 6.49 9.41
CA LYS A 298 20.68 7.82 9.90
C LYS A 298 19.51 8.79 10.03
N ARG A 299 18.54 8.75 9.09
CA ARG A 299 17.48 9.76 8.97
C ARG A 299 16.13 9.27 9.50
N GLY A 300 15.93 7.96 9.62
CA GLY A 300 14.66 7.40 10.02
C GLY A 300 14.25 7.84 11.42
N ARG A 301 13.01 8.35 11.54
CA ARG A 301 12.40 8.74 12.80
C ARG A 301 11.21 7.83 13.07
N VAL A 302 11.45 6.80 13.86
CA VAL A 302 10.46 5.77 14.18
C VAL A 302 10.19 5.72 15.68
N LYS A 303 8.92 5.45 16.03
CA LYS A 303 8.47 5.19 17.40
C LYS A 303 7.61 3.93 17.39
N LEU A 304 7.90 3.02 18.30
CA LEU A 304 7.04 1.85 18.55
C LEU A 304 5.86 2.32 19.41
N ILE A 305 4.66 1.98 18.99
CA ILE A 305 3.43 2.27 19.75
C ILE A 305 3.05 1.00 20.48
N GLU A 306 3.06 1.06 21.80
CA GLU A 306 2.53 0.00 22.65
C GLU A 306 1.02 -0.04 22.47
N GLN A 307 0.49 -1.19 22.05
CA GLN A 307 -0.95 -1.39 22.01
C GLN A 307 -1.41 -1.59 23.45
N ALA A 308 -2.33 -0.75 23.92
CA ALA A 308 -3.06 -1.03 25.12
C ALA A 308 -3.74 -2.41 24.96
N SER A 309 -3.41 -3.33 25.83
CA SER A 309 -3.94 -4.71 25.88
C SER A 309 -5.43 -4.74 26.20
#